data_b5e387ca3f5376a2c66f37790161af55
#
_entry.id   b5e387ca3f5376a2c66f37790161af55
#
_cell.length_a   1.000
_cell.length_b   1.000
_cell.length_c   1.000
_cell.angle_alpha   90.00
_cell.angle_beta   90.00
_cell.angle_gamma   90.00
#
_symmetry.space_group_name_H-M   'P 1'
#
loop_
_entity.id
_entity.type
_entity.pdbx_description
1 polymer ?
#
loop_
_entity_poly.entity_id
_entity_poly.type
_entity_poly.pdbx_seq_one_letter_code
_entity_poly.pdbx_strand_id
1 'polypeptide(L)'
;MAIKDFFVQTAPSRRRYGVALLVGVIAGIMSAFVKWGAEVPLPPRTFSGGRDEFNPPYLFLRDYLGIDPTHTVYTFSEHIINPVMVTHIIFSLVFAIGYCVVAEIFPKVKLWQGVWAGIVATIAVHWISFPLLGLTPSLLNIPADEYISELLGHIFWFWAIEMIRRDLRNRITHEPDAEISLDAPFR
;
A
#
# COMPACT_ATOMS: atom_id res chain seq x y z
N MET A 1 -13.18 0.44 -22.24
CA MET A 1 -13.04 -0.79 -21.44
C MET A 1 -14.33 -0.97 -20.65
N ALA A 2 -15.03 -2.08 -20.79
CA ALA A 2 -16.27 -2.32 -20.05
C ALA A 2 -15.94 -2.75 -18.61
N ILE A 3 -16.78 -2.39 -17.63
CA ILE A 3 -16.61 -2.76 -16.21
C ILE A 3 -16.42 -4.27 -16.02
N LYS A 4 -17.14 -5.08 -16.81
CA LYS A 4 -17.00 -6.55 -16.80
C LYS A 4 -15.58 -7.05 -17.10
N ASP A 5 -14.78 -6.27 -17.82
CA ASP A 5 -13.44 -6.69 -18.19
C ASP A 5 -12.48 -6.70 -16.98
N PHE A 6 -12.79 -5.92 -15.94
CA PHE A 6 -12.00 -5.92 -14.69
C PHE A 6 -12.15 -7.23 -13.90
N PHE A 7 -13.25 -7.93 -14.08
CA PHE A 7 -13.58 -9.16 -13.37
C PHE A 7 -13.15 -10.43 -14.12
N VAL A 8 -12.39 -10.30 -15.22
CA VAL A 8 -11.80 -11.46 -15.89
C VAL A 8 -10.80 -12.11 -14.95
N GLN A 9 -10.95 -13.41 -14.73
CA GLN A 9 -10.16 -14.18 -13.78
C GLN A 9 -9.11 -15.03 -14.47
N THR A 10 -7.97 -15.17 -13.82
CA THR A 10 -6.96 -16.16 -14.16
C THR A 10 -7.51 -17.59 -13.91
N ALA A 11 -7.21 -18.53 -14.81
CA ALA A 11 -7.59 -19.93 -14.62
C ALA A 11 -7.08 -20.47 -13.27
N PRO A 12 -7.90 -21.20 -12.49
CA PRO A 12 -7.51 -21.67 -11.15
C PRO A 12 -6.20 -22.45 -11.12
N SER A 13 -5.91 -23.24 -12.16
CA SER A 13 -4.68 -24.03 -12.28
C SER A 13 -3.40 -23.20 -12.39
N ARG A 14 -3.53 -21.92 -12.77
CA ARG A 14 -2.42 -20.98 -12.91
C ARG A 14 -2.20 -20.08 -11.70
N ARG A 15 -3.07 -20.14 -10.69
CA ARG A 15 -2.98 -19.31 -9.49
C ARG A 15 -1.96 -19.89 -8.52
N ARG A 16 -1.01 -19.10 -8.05
CA ARG A 16 0.09 -19.50 -7.17
C ARG A 16 -0.02 -18.84 -5.79
N TYR A 17 -1.08 -19.17 -5.05
CA TYR A 17 -1.39 -18.50 -3.76
C TYR A 17 -0.25 -18.58 -2.73
N GLY A 18 0.44 -19.74 -2.61
CA GLY A 18 1.57 -19.87 -1.69
C GLY A 18 2.72 -18.91 -2.03
N VAL A 19 3.00 -18.75 -3.34
CA VAL A 19 3.98 -17.78 -3.82
C VAL A 19 3.50 -16.35 -3.60
N ALA A 20 2.22 -16.07 -3.85
CA ALA A 20 1.64 -14.74 -3.62
C ALA A 20 1.74 -14.31 -2.15
N LEU A 21 1.52 -15.22 -1.21
CA LEU A 21 1.69 -14.95 0.22
C LEU A 21 3.14 -14.61 0.56
N LEU A 22 4.09 -15.46 0.14
CA LEU A 22 5.53 -15.23 0.39
C LEU A 22 6.01 -13.91 -0.20
N VAL A 23 5.69 -13.69 -1.46
CA VAL A 23 6.07 -12.48 -2.19
C VAL A 23 5.38 -11.25 -1.61
N GLY A 24 4.12 -11.38 -1.16
CA GLY A 24 3.38 -10.33 -0.49
C GLY A 24 4.05 -9.87 0.81
N VAL A 25 4.61 -10.80 1.59
CA VAL A 25 5.38 -10.45 2.80
C VAL A 25 6.63 -9.65 2.43
N ILE A 26 7.41 -10.12 1.47
CA ILE A 26 8.64 -9.44 1.03
C ILE A 26 8.29 -8.05 0.46
N ALA A 27 7.33 -8.00 -0.45
CA ALA A 27 6.89 -6.76 -1.06
C ALA A 27 6.33 -5.77 -0.03
N GLY A 28 5.59 -6.26 0.97
CA GLY A 28 5.03 -5.42 2.02
C GLY A 28 6.09 -4.72 2.87
N ILE A 29 7.13 -5.43 3.26
CA ILE A 29 8.24 -4.83 4.02
C ILE A 29 9.00 -3.82 3.15
N MET A 30 9.40 -4.22 1.95
CA MET A 30 10.21 -3.35 1.08
C MET A 30 9.44 -2.11 0.62
N SER A 31 8.19 -2.27 0.23
CA SER A 31 7.37 -1.17 -0.26
C SER A 31 6.97 -0.16 0.82
N ALA A 32 6.92 -0.57 2.10
CA ALA A 32 6.74 0.35 3.21
C ALA A 32 7.84 1.40 3.28
N PHE A 33 9.10 0.97 3.10
CA PHE A 33 10.23 1.89 3.04
C PHE A 33 10.23 2.76 1.77
N VAL A 34 9.79 2.20 0.63
CA VAL A 34 9.67 2.97 -0.62
C VAL A 34 8.62 4.07 -0.46
N LYS A 35 7.44 3.75 0.09
CA LYS A 35 6.39 4.73 0.35
C LYS A 35 6.92 5.85 1.26
N TRP A 36 7.51 5.49 2.37
CA TRP A 36 8.04 6.44 3.33
C TRP A 36 9.12 7.34 2.71
N GLY A 37 10.09 6.76 1.98
CA GLY A 37 11.11 7.52 1.29
C GLY A 37 10.56 8.45 0.20
N ALA A 38 9.51 8.05 -0.50
CA ALA A 38 8.86 8.85 -1.53
C ALA A 38 8.07 10.04 -0.95
N GLU A 39 7.55 9.93 0.27
CA GLU A 39 6.80 11.00 0.94
C GLU A 39 7.69 12.10 1.50
N VAL A 40 8.97 11.82 1.76
CA VAL A 40 9.92 12.82 2.30
C VAL A 40 10.07 14.07 1.42
N PRO A 41 10.24 13.95 0.09
CA PRO A 41 10.38 15.12 -0.80
C PRO A 41 9.04 15.66 -1.31
N LEU A 42 7.94 14.95 -1.10
CA LEU A 42 6.62 15.34 -1.62
C LEU A 42 5.90 16.18 -0.61
N PRO A 43 5.05 17.08 -1.15
CA PRO A 43 4.88 18.43 -0.63
C PRO A 43 5.18 18.50 0.84
N PRO A 44 5.98 19.48 1.30
CA PRO A 44 6.59 19.45 2.60
C PRO A 44 5.51 19.29 3.66
N ARG A 45 5.41 18.08 4.19
CA ARG A 45 4.77 17.88 5.48
C ARG A 45 5.53 18.75 6.42
N THR A 46 4.88 19.78 6.94
CA THR A 46 5.54 20.73 7.82
C THR A 46 6.18 19.98 8.98
N PHE A 47 7.49 20.03 9.05
CA PHE A 47 8.28 19.50 10.15
C PHE A 47 8.03 20.19 11.50
N SER A 48 7.19 21.18 11.53
CA SER A 48 6.84 21.92 12.75
C SER A 48 5.96 21.15 13.72
N GLY A 49 6.13 19.83 13.77
CA GLY A 49 5.54 18.92 14.73
C GLY A 49 4.08 19.25 15.04
N GLY A 50 3.15 18.48 14.65
CA GLY A 50 1.79 18.78 15.04
C GLY A 50 0.74 18.50 13.97
N ARG A 51 1.05 17.58 13.06
CA ARG A 51 0.03 17.04 12.16
C ARG A 51 -0.31 15.59 12.49
N ASP A 52 -0.33 15.28 13.79
CA ASP A 52 -0.72 13.95 14.25
C ASP A 52 -2.13 13.59 13.81
N GLU A 53 -3.00 14.60 13.61
CA GLU A 53 -4.34 14.43 13.05
C GLU A 53 -4.38 13.95 11.60
N PHE A 54 -3.27 14.02 10.88
CA PHE A 54 -3.11 13.48 9.53
C PHE A 54 -2.26 12.21 9.49
N ASN A 55 -1.93 11.65 10.64
CA ASN A 55 -1.13 10.43 10.75
C ASN A 55 -2.02 9.25 11.22
N PRO A 56 -2.67 8.51 10.31
CA PRO A 56 -3.58 7.43 10.69
C PRO A 56 -2.99 6.38 11.60
N PRO A 57 -1.73 5.89 11.40
CA PRO A 57 -1.09 4.99 12.35
C PRO A 57 -0.94 5.56 13.76
N TYR A 58 -0.64 6.83 13.90
CA TYR A 58 -0.54 7.52 15.19
C TYR A 58 -1.91 7.54 15.90
N LEU A 59 -2.94 7.98 15.18
CA LEU A 59 -4.30 8.04 15.73
C LEU A 59 -4.85 6.65 16.06
N PHE A 60 -4.56 5.65 15.22
CA PHE A 60 -4.97 4.27 15.48
C PHE A 60 -4.37 3.72 16.78
N LEU A 61 -3.08 3.95 17.01
CA LEU A 61 -2.41 3.55 18.25
C LEU A 61 -3.04 4.23 19.47
N ARG A 62 -3.21 5.55 19.40
CA ARG A 62 -3.70 6.36 20.52
C ARG A 62 -5.17 6.09 20.82
N ASP A 63 -6.03 6.15 19.82
CA ASP A 63 -7.48 6.23 20.01
C ASP A 63 -8.16 4.86 20.00
N TYR A 64 -7.59 3.87 19.33
CA TYR A 64 -8.17 2.52 19.26
C TYR A 64 -7.46 1.50 20.14
N LEU A 65 -6.14 1.58 20.28
CA LEU A 65 -5.38 0.62 21.06
C LEU A 65 -4.97 1.13 22.44
N GLY A 66 -5.12 2.44 22.71
CA GLY A 66 -4.68 3.05 23.98
C GLY A 66 -3.15 2.98 24.17
N ILE A 67 -2.39 2.85 23.09
CA ILE A 67 -0.93 2.80 23.11
C ILE A 67 -0.40 4.19 22.85
N ASP A 68 0.55 4.64 23.70
CA ASP A 68 1.24 5.89 23.47
C ASP A 68 2.09 5.81 22.18
N PRO A 69 1.74 6.56 21.12
CA PRO A 69 2.46 6.48 19.85
C PRO A 69 3.87 7.06 19.93
N THR A 70 4.17 7.83 20.96
CA THR A 70 5.48 8.44 21.21
C THR A 70 6.39 7.53 22.02
N HIS A 71 5.85 6.47 22.61
CA HIS A 71 6.61 5.53 23.40
C HIS A 71 7.54 4.70 22.52
N THR A 72 8.82 4.93 22.67
CA THR A 72 9.86 4.22 21.92
C THR A 72 10.47 3.12 22.80
N VAL A 73 10.67 1.96 22.21
CA VAL A 73 11.30 0.82 22.89
C VAL A 73 12.73 0.69 22.40
N TYR A 74 13.67 0.65 23.35
CA TYR A 74 15.07 0.38 23.04
C TYR A 74 15.27 -1.10 22.79
N THR A 75 15.93 -1.42 21.69
CA THR A 75 16.50 -2.73 21.45
C THR A 75 18.00 -2.69 21.73
N PHE A 76 18.86 -3.05 20.83
CA PHE A 76 20.30 -3.01 21.06
C PHE A 76 20.87 -1.58 20.92
N SER A 77 21.81 -1.22 21.78
CA SER A 77 22.66 -0.03 21.59
C SER A 77 21.87 1.26 21.25
N GLU A 78 20.81 1.55 21.99
CA GLU A 78 20.02 2.76 21.83
C GLU A 78 19.20 2.85 20.54
N HIS A 79 19.06 1.78 19.77
CA HIS A 79 18.15 1.75 18.64
C HIS A 79 16.68 1.75 19.10
N ILE A 80 15.92 2.68 18.57
CA ILE A 80 14.54 2.95 18.97
C ILE A 80 13.59 2.30 17.97
N ILE A 81 12.67 1.49 18.48
CA ILE A 81 11.52 1.05 17.69
C ILE A 81 10.39 2.06 17.87
N ASN A 82 10.03 2.72 16.78
CA ASN A 82 8.89 3.61 16.72
C ASN A 82 7.59 2.82 16.49
N PRO A 83 6.61 2.84 17.39
CA PRO A 83 5.36 2.10 17.25
C PRO A 83 4.53 2.54 16.04
N VAL A 84 4.58 3.81 15.65
CA VAL A 84 3.92 4.32 14.44
C VAL A 84 4.49 3.65 13.19
N MET A 85 5.81 3.51 13.11
CA MET A 85 6.48 2.84 12.00
C MET A 85 6.15 1.35 11.94
N VAL A 86 6.11 0.66 13.08
CA VAL A 86 5.73 -0.76 13.16
C VAL A 86 4.30 -0.93 12.64
N THR A 87 3.39 -0.07 13.07
CA THR A 87 2.00 -0.07 12.61
C THR A 87 1.92 0.15 11.10
N HIS A 88 2.69 1.10 10.57
CA HIS A 88 2.76 1.35 9.13
C HIS A 88 3.26 0.12 8.35
N ILE A 89 4.29 -0.58 8.84
CA ILE A 89 4.79 -1.81 8.23
C ILE A 89 3.72 -2.91 8.26
N ILE A 90 3.00 -3.06 9.37
CA ILE A 90 1.91 -4.05 9.47
C ILE A 90 0.81 -3.74 8.45
N PHE A 91 0.40 -2.48 8.31
CA PHE A 91 -0.54 -2.08 7.27
C PHE A 91 -0.01 -2.43 5.87
N SER A 92 1.25 -2.11 5.62
CA SER A 92 1.87 -2.44 4.33
C SER A 92 1.87 -3.93 4.03
N LEU A 93 2.13 -4.78 5.03
CA LEU A 93 2.07 -6.23 4.90
C LEU A 93 0.65 -6.70 4.51
N VAL A 94 -0.36 -6.21 5.21
CA VAL A 94 -1.76 -6.60 4.94
C VAL A 94 -2.16 -6.23 3.51
N PHE A 95 -1.87 -5.01 3.09
CA PHE A 95 -2.20 -4.53 1.74
C PHE A 95 -1.40 -5.24 0.65
N ALA A 96 -0.10 -5.46 0.85
CA ALA A 96 0.74 -6.13 -0.14
C ALA A 96 0.37 -7.60 -0.31
N ILE A 97 0.12 -8.32 0.79
CA ILE A 97 -0.36 -9.71 0.74
C ILE A 97 -1.72 -9.77 0.02
N GLY A 98 -2.66 -8.91 0.42
CA GLY A 98 -3.97 -8.81 -0.21
C GLY A 98 -3.85 -8.52 -1.71
N TYR A 99 -3.04 -7.54 -2.09
CA TYR A 99 -2.79 -7.22 -3.49
C TYR A 99 -2.19 -8.39 -4.26
N CYS A 100 -1.17 -9.06 -3.74
CA CYS A 100 -0.54 -10.19 -4.40
C CYS A 100 -1.52 -11.35 -4.61
N VAL A 101 -2.38 -11.65 -3.63
CA VAL A 101 -3.42 -12.68 -3.75
C VAL A 101 -4.48 -12.28 -4.78
N VAL A 102 -4.95 -11.03 -4.74
CA VAL A 102 -5.93 -10.51 -5.69
C VAL A 102 -5.37 -10.50 -7.12
N ALA A 103 -4.08 -10.19 -7.29
CA ALA A 103 -3.41 -10.19 -8.58
C ALA A 103 -3.32 -11.59 -9.23
N GLU A 104 -3.28 -12.66 -8.42
CA GLU A 104 -3.37 -14.04 -8.94
C GLU A 104 -4.78 -14.37 -9.46
N ILE A 105 -5.81 -13.71 -8.93
CA ILE A 105 -7.21 -13.94 -9.32
C ILE A 105 -7.62 -13.01 -10.46
N PHE A 106 -7.40 -11.71 -10.27
CA PHE A 106 -7.83 -10.64 -11.15
C PHE A 106 -6.62 -9.90 -11.76
N PRO A 107 -6.11 -10.34 -12.91
CA PRO A 107 -4.88 -9.77 -13.47
C PRO A 107 -4.98 -8.26 -13.76
N LYS A 108 -6.18 -7.70 -13.92
CA LYS A 108 -6.37 -6.28 -14.18
C LYS A 108 -6.15 -5.36 -12.97
N VAL A 109 -6.04 -5.91 -11.76
CA VAL A 109 -5.63 -5.10 -10.60
C VAL A 109 -4.22 -4.53 -10.79
N LYS A 110 -3.41 -5.18 -11.62
CA LYS A 110 -2.03 -4.79 -11.97
C LYS A 110 -1.94 -3.68 -13.02
N LEU A 111 -3.08 -3.11 -13.44
CA LEU A 111 -3.12 -2.09 -14.48
C LEU A 111 -2.16 -0.94 -14.16
N TRP A 112 -1.42 -0.52 -15.19
CA TRP A 112 -0.35 0.48 -15.07
C TRP A 112 0.69 0.13 -14.01
N GLN A 113 1.07 -1.14 -13.94
CA GLN A 113 2.06 -1.62 -12.97
C GLN A 113 1.69 -1.31 -11.51
N GLY A 114 0.43 -1.51 -11.14
CA GLY A 114 -0.07 -1.26 -9.79
C GLY A 114 -0.51 0.18 -9.51
N VAL A 115 -0.21 1.14 -10.35
CA VAL A 115 -0.61 2.55 -10.16
C VAL A 115 -2.12 2.69 -9.99
N TRP A 116 -2.92 1.97 -10.79
CA TRP A 116 -4.37 1.97 -10.65
C TRP A 116 -4.83 1.50 -9.26
N ALA A 117 -4.22 0.44 -8.75
CA ALA A 117 -4.52 -0.05 -7.40
C ALA A 117 -4.13 0.97 -6.33
N GLY A 118 -3.02 1.69 -6.51
CA GLY A 118 -2.62 2.78 -5.63
C GLY A 118 -3.64 3.91 -5.58
N ILE A 119 -4.17 4.34 -6.73
CA ILE A 119 -5.24 5.35 -6.82
C ILE A 119 -6.50 4.87 -6.09
N VAL A 120 -6.94 3.64 -6.37
CA VAL A 120 -8.12 3.05 -5.73
C VAL A 120 -7.91 2.92 -4.21
N ALA A 121 -6.73 2.50 -3.76
CA ALA A 121 -6.40 2.41 -2.34
C ALA A 121 -6.43 3.78 -1.66
N THR A 122 -5.90 4.83 -2.28
CA THR A 122 -5.99 6.20 -1.75
C THR A 122 -7.43 6.60 -1.52
N ILE A 123 -8.28 6.44 -2.53
CA ILE A 123 -9.70 6.80 -2.44
C ILE A 123 -10.39 5.98 -1.34
N ALA A 124 -10.24 4.67 -1.37
CA ALA A 124 -10.93 3.77 -0.45
C ALA A 124 -10.46 3.96 1.00
N VAL A 125 -9.16 4.12 1.22
CA VAL A 125 -8.58 4.16 2.56
C VAL A 125 -8.55 5.58 3.10
N HIS A 126 -7.82 6.49 2.43
CA HIS A 126 -7.59 7.84 2.96
C HIS A 126 -8.78 8.78 2.80
N TRP A 127 -9.55 8.63 1.72
CA TRP A 127 -10.65 9.56 1.45
C TRP A 127 -12.00 9.06 1.93
N ILE A 128 -12.14 7.75 2.19
CA ILE A 128 -13.40 7.19 2.66
C ILE A 128 -13.23 6.55 4.05
N SER A 129 -12.42 5.49 4.17
CA SER A 129 -12.39 4.69 5.40
C SER A 129 -11.82 5.45 6.59
N PHE A 130 -10.71 6.14 6.44
CA PHE A 130 -10.06 6.85 7.54
C PHE A 130 -10.89 8.01 8.09
N PRO A 131 -11.51 8.87 7.28
CA PRO A 131 -12.45 9.87 7.79
C PRO A 131 -13.66 9.26 8.50
N LEU A 132 -14.21 8.15 7.99
CA LEU A 132 -15.33 7.47 8.63
C LEU A 132 -14.95 6.83 9.98
N LEU A 133 -13.71 6.40 10.12
CA LEU A 133 -13.16 5.84 11.35
C LEU A 133 -12.58 6.92 12.30
N GLY A 134 -12.61 8.18 11.92
CA GLY A 134 -12.01 9.26 12.72
C GLY A 134 -10.48 9.22 12.76
N LEU A 135 -9.84 8.48 11.85
CA LEU A 135 -8.37 8.37 11.74
C LEU A 135 -7.75 9.49 10.89
N THR A 136 -8.57 10.31 10.27
CA THR A 136 -8.21 11.56 9.59
C THR A 136 -9.39 12.52 9.68
N PRO A 137 -9.17 13.83 9.50
CA PRO A 137 -10.26 14.79 9.36
C PRO A 137 -11.18 14.45 8.18
N SER A 138 -12.38 15.05 8.19
CA SER A 138 -13.30 14.91 7.05
C SER A 138 -12.66 15.45 5.76
N LEU A 139 -13.05 14.89 4.62
CA LEU A 139 -12.50 15.23 3.30
C LEU A 139 -12.35 16.73 3.06
N LEU A 140 -13.35 17.52 3.41
CA LEU A 140 -13.33 18.97 3.18
C LEU A 140 -12.32 19.74 4.04
N ASN A 141 -11.81 19.12 5.09
CA ASN A 141 -10.87 19.71 6.03
C ASN A 141 -9.42 19.23 5.82
N ILE A 142 -9.19 18.38 4.82
CA ILE A 142 -7.83 17.92 4.49
C ILE A 142 -7.18 18.95 3.59
N PRO A 143 -5.96 19.43 3.91
CA PRO A 143 -5.22 20.36 3.06
C PRO A 143 -4.83 19.74 1.72
N ALA A 144 -4.69 20.58 0.69
CA ALA A 144 -4.37 20.12 -0.66
C ALA A 144 -3.01 19.38 -0.76
N ASP A 145 -2.04 19.78 0.04
CA ASP A 145 -0.74 19.13 0.14
C ASP A 145 -0.81 17.71 0.68
N GLU A 146 -1.71 17.44 1.63
CA GLU A 146 -1.96 16.08 2.13
C GLU A 146 -2.65 15.21 1.08
N TYR A 147 -3.61 15.75 0.32
CA TYR A 147 -4.23 15.00 -0.80
C TYR A 147 -3.20 14.54 -1.82
N ILE A 148 -2.30 15.45 -2.21
CA ILE A 148 -1.25 15.17 -3.19
C ILE A 148 -0.26 14.16 -2.62
N SER A 149 0.19 14.37 -1.39
CA SER A 149 1.15 13.48 -0.72
C SER A 149 0.61 12.06 -0.59
N GLU A 150 -0.62 11.90 -0.12
CA GLU A 150 -1.22 10.58 0.03
C GLU A 150 -1.45 9.89 -1.32
N LEU A 151 -1.91 10.62 -2.34
CA LEU A 151 -2.10 10.07 -3.67
C LEU A 151 -0.78 9.58 -4.27
N LEU A 152 0.24 10.41 -4.26
CA LEU A 152 1.54 10.07 -4.82
C LEU A 152 2.22 8.96 -3.99
N GLY A 153 2.14 9.04 -2.66
CA GLY A 153 2.67 8.01 -1.76
C GLY A 153 2.07 6.63 -2.07
N HIS A 154 0.76 6.54 -2.26
CA HIS A 154 0.09 5.29 -2.61
C HIS A 154 0.41 4.80 -4.02
N ILE A 155 0.55 5.71 -4.98
CA ILE A 155 0.99 5.36 -6.33
C ILE A 155 2.38 4.71 -6.30
N PHE A 156 3.34 5.33 -5.63
CA PHE A 156 4.69 4.77 -5.48
C PHE A 156 4.69 3.46 -4.68
N TRP A 157 3.87 3.39 -3.65
CA TRP A 157 3.76 2.20 -2.81
C TRP A 157 3.26 0.98 -3.60
N PHE A 158 2.12 1.10 -4.28
CA PHE A 158 1.56 -0.02 -5.06
C PHE A 158 2.38 -0.34 -6.32
N TRP A 159 3.00 0.66 -6.93
CA TRP A 159 3.98 0.44 -7.99
C TRP A 159 5.16 -0.40 -7.48
N ALA A 160 5.72 -0.10 -6.31
CA ALA A 160 6.80 -0.88 -5.72
C ALA A 160 6.36 -2.31 -5.38
N ILE A 161 5.14 -2.48 -4.80
CA ILE A 161 4.58 -3.81 -4.54
C ILE A 161 4.52 -4.63 -5.84
N GLU A 162 3.99 -4.04 -6.92
CA GLU A 162 3.84 -4.76 -8.19
C GLU A 162 5.19 -5.10 -8.83
N MET A 163 6.15 -4.20 -8.81
CA MET A 163 7.49 -4.47 -9.35
C MET A 163 8.16 -5.64 -8.63
N ILE A 164 8.11 -5.66 -7.30
CA ILE A 164 8.66 -6.73 -6.48
C ILE A 164 7.87 -8.03 -6.71
N ARG A 165 6.54 -7.94 -6.68
CA ARG A 165 5.67 -9.10 -6.91
C ARG A 165 5.97 -9.76 -8.25
N ARG A 166 5.99 -9.00 -9.31
CA ARG A 166 6.18 -9.50 -10.67
C ARG A 166 7.53 -10.20 -10.83
N ASP A 167 8.62 -9.55 -10.38
CA ASP A 167 9.96 -10.10 -10.50
C ASP A 167 10.11 -11.41 -9.69
N LEU A 168 9.77 -11.38 -8.41
CA LEU A 168 9.92 -12.56 -7.54
C LEU A 168 9.00 -13.71 -7.95
N ARG A 169 7.72 -13.41 -8.25
CA ARG A 169 6.78 -14.44 -8.69
C ARG A 169 7.30 -15.18 -9.92
N ASN A 170 7.72 -14.43 -10.94
CA ASN A 170 8.18 -15.03 -12.19
C ASN A 170 9.46 -15.86 -12.00
N ARG A 171 10.37 -15.40 -11.14
CA ARG A 171 11.60 -16.16 -10.80
C ARG A 171 11.30 -17.43 -10.03
N ILE A 172 10.37 -17.38 -9.06
CA ILE A 172 10.03 -18.55 -8.23
C ILE A 172 9.23 -19.59 -9.01
N THR A 173 8.28 -19.14 -9.82
CA THR A 173 7.38 -20.07 -10.54
C THR A 173 7.94 -20.56 -11.85
N HIS A 174 8.91 -19.86 -12.43
CA HIS A 174 9.38 -20.07 -13.81
C HIS A 174 8.25 -20.03 -14.86
N GLU A 175 7.12 -19.40 -14.50
CA GLU A 175 5.96 -19.26 -15.36
C GLU A 175 5.70 -17.78 -15.62
N PRO A 176 5.32 -17.39 -16.86
CA PRO A 176 4.91 -16.02 -17.12
C PRO A 176 3.68 -15.69 -16.28
N ASP A 177 3.70 -14.54 -15.63
CA ASP A 177 2.54 -13.99 -14.96
C ASP A 177 1.38 -13.84 -15.97
N ALA A 178 0.13 -13.96 -15.49
CA ALA A 178 -1.04 -13.65 -16.30
C ALA A 178 -1.07 -12.13 -16.55
N GLU A 179 -0.19 -11.67 -17.43
CA GLU A 179 -0.09 -10.24 -17.75
C GLU A 179 -1.24 -9.81 -18.64
N ILE A 180 -1.72 -8.59 -18.37
CA ILE A 180 -2.39 -7.83 -19.40
C ILE A 180 -1.26 -7.42 -20.35
N SER A 181 -1.15 -8.10 -21.49
CA SER A 181 -0.18 -7.73 -22.49
C SER A 181 -0.38 -6.26 -22.84
N LEU A 182 0.69 -5.47 -22.72
CA LEU A 182 0.68 -4.07 -23.17
C LEU A 182 0.42 -3.97 -24.67
N ASP A 183 0.70 -5.05 -25.40
CA ASP A 183 0.50 -5.17 -26.85
C ASP A 183 -0.86 -5.78 -27.21
N ALA A 184 -1.64 -6.24 -26.24
CA ALA A 184 -2.99 -6.70 -26.50
C ALA A 184 -3.85 -5.48 -26.86
N PRO A 185 -4.44 -5.43 -28.06
CA PRO A 185 -5.38 -4.36 -28.39
C PRO A 185 -6.48 -4.39 -27.32
N PHE A 186 -6.78 -3.22 -26.77
CA PHE A 186 -7.91 -3.05 -25.87
C PHE A 186 -9.17 -3.47 -26.63
N ARG A 187 -9.65 -4.68 -26.39
CA ARG A 187 -10.85 -5.22 -26.97
C ARG A 187 -12.04 -4.92 -26.08
#